data_ece6145637f757d75569bdbe772b4389
#
_entry.id   ece6145637f757d75569bdbe772b4389
#
_cell.length_a   1.000
_cell.length_b   1.000
_cell.length_c   1.000
_cell.angle_alpha   90.00
_cell.angle_beta   90.00
_cell.angle_gamma   90.00
#
_symmetry.space_group_name_H-M   'P 1'
#
loop_
_entity.id
_entity.type
_entity.pdbx_description
1 polymer ?
#
loop_
_entity_poly.entity_id
_entity_poly.type
_entity_poly.pdbx_seq_one_letter_code
_entity_poly.pdbx_strand_id
1 'polypeptide(L)'
;MKKLFLSLSVLLLIYSCQENSLEDAAETQASKNVIAERGCVSMDVLSRQMEEDPSLLNRMQELEKFTQNAITAGRLVNGKVEIPVIVNVLYRTAAENISLAQIQSQIDVLNKDFNATNTDYNQVPTLFSTVKANVGISFVLEIVNRKVTTKSSWGTRDAMKKTKQGGVDPVSPSTNLNIWVCTIGGGILGYAQFPGGTLATDGVVCDSKYFGVTSDTGSSYPYNLGRTATHEVGHWMNLRHIWGDATCGSDLVADTPTHNTANYGVPAYPHYSTCAGTPIEMTMNYMDYTDDRGMYMFSNDQKNRMSVIFLSGGSRAAFGL
;
A
#
# COMPACT_ATOMS: atom_id res chain seq x y z
N MET A 1 18.96 -85.47 -34.06
CA MET A 1 19.60 -84.36 -33.38
C MET A 1 19.94 -83.37 -34.47
N LYS A 2 19.02 -82.45 -34.76
CA LYS A 2 19.13 -81.54 -35.91
C LYS A 2 19.61 -80.19 -35.41
N LYS A 3 20.73 -79.76 -35.96
CA LYS A 3 21.30 -78.42 -35.75
C LYS A 3 20.62 -77.44 -36.71
N LEU A 4 20.04 -76.42 -36.21
CA LEU A 4 19.44 -75.34 -36.99
C LEU A 4 20.42 -74.18 -37.07
N PHE A 5 20.84 -73.80 -38.26
CA PHE A 5 21.64 -72.63 -38.54
C PHE A 5 20.71 -71.44 -38.74
N LEU A 6 20.95 -70.36 -37.98
CA LEU A 6 20.28 -69.09 -38.15
C LEU A 6 21.22 -68.13 -38.85
N SER A 7 20.92 -67.72 -40.08
CA SER A 7 21.69 -66.75 -40.85
C SER A 7 21.29 -65.33 -40.45
N LEU A 8 22.28 -64.54 -40.10
CA LEU A 8 22.15 -63.14 -39.72
C LEU A 8 22.33 -62.23 -40.96
N SER A 9 21.26 -61.63 -41.47
CA SER A 9 21.31 -60.67 -42.57
C SER A 9 21.58 -59.27 -42.00
N VAL A 10 22.77 -58.69 -42.35
CA VAL A 10 23.12 -57.33 -42.00
C VAL A 10 22.55 -56.41 -43.06
N LEU A 11 21.63 -55.51 -42.63
CA LEU A 11 21.07 -54.46 -43.47
C LEU A 11 21.87 -53.18 -43.24
N LEU A 12 22.66 -52.74 -44.23
CA LEU A 12 23.33 -51.46 -44.23
C LEU A 12 22.35 -50.37 -44.56
N LEU A 13 22.04 -49.53 -43.59
CA LEU A 13 21.33 -48.26 -43.79
C LEU A 13 22.35 -47.17 -44.07
N ILE A 14 22.33 -46.62 -45.27
CA ILE A 14 23.09 -45.48 -45.69
C ILE A 14 22.36 -44.24 -45.14
N TYR A 15 22.94 -43.55 -44.15
CA TYR A 15 22.48 -42.23 -43.71
C TYR A 15 23.00 -41.17 -44.65
N SER A 16 22.12 -40.54 -45.40
CA SER A 16 22.37 -39.33 -46.16
C SER A 16 22.38 -38.14 -45.17
N CYS A 17 23.52 -37.45 -45.05
CA CYS A 17 23.61 -36.18 -44.39
C CYS A 17 22.90 -35.12 -45.24
N GLN A 18 21.77 -34.64 -44.77
CA GLN A 18 21.13 -33.41 -45.27
C GLN A 18 21.46 -32.33 -44.28
N GLU A 19 22.30 -31.37 -44.68
CA GLU A 19 22.58 -30.15 -43.96
C GLU A 19 21.28 -29.30 -43.97
N ASN A 20 20.57 -29.28 -42.85
CA ASN A 20 19.56 -28.26 -42.61
C ASN A 20 20.26 -27.09 -41.94
N SER A 21 20.41 -25.99 -42.66
CA SER A 21 20.71 -24.66 -42.13
C SER A 21 19.57 -24.30 -41.14
N LEU A 22 19.87 -24.42 -39.84
CA LEU A 22 19.06 -23.81 -38.81
C LEU A 22 19.29 -22.30 -38.87
N GLU A 23 18.40 -21.59 -39.57
CA GLU A 23 18.22 -20.16 -39.33
C GLU A 23 17.83 -20.01 -37.86
N ASP A 24 18.71 -19.42 -37.08
CA ASP A 24 18.44 -18.90 -35.73
C ASP A 24 17.32 -17.85 -35.83
N ALA A 25 16.09 -18.30 -35.69
CA ALA A 25 15.03 -17.43 -35.29
C ALA A 25 15.29 -17.04 -33.84
N ALA A 26 16.06 -15.99 -33.63
CA ALA A 26 16.13 -15.29 -32.36
C ALA A 26 14.70 -14.79 -32.06
N GLU A 27 13.94 -15.61 -31.36
CA GLU A 27 12.75 -15.12 -30.63
C GLU A 27 13.24 -14.09 -29.62
N THR A 28 13.11 -12.85 -30.01
CA THR A 28 13.20 -11.71 -29.11
C THR A 28 12.03 -11.90 -28.12
N GLN A 29 12.26 -12.61 -27.03
CA GLN A 29 11.41 -12.53 -25.87
C GLN A 29 11.50 -11.07 -25.38
N ALA A 30 10.62 -10.24 -25.89
CA ALA A 30 10.28 -8.99 -25.23
C ALA A 30 9.86 -9.39 -23.82
N SER A 31 10.73 -9.16 -22.84
CA SER A 31 10.36 -9.23 -21.44
C SER A 31 9.18 -8.26 -21.29
N LYS A 32 7.95 -8.78 -21.24
CA LYS A 32 6.83 -8.02 -20.73
C LYS A 32 7.26 -7.62 -19.33
N ASN A 33 7.58 -6.34 -19.14
CA ASN A 33 7.63 -5.76 -17.81
C ASN A 33 6.24 -6.03 -17.21
N VAL A 34 6.14 -7.05 -16.39
CA VAL A 34 4.96 -7.27 -15.55
C VAL A 34 4.97 -6.07 -14.62
N ILE A 35 4.16 -5.07 -14.92
CA ILE A 35 3.90 -3.96 -14.03
C ILE A 35 3.31 -4.62 -12.79
N ALA A 36 3.99 -4.51 -11.66
CA ALA A 36 3.47 -5.06 -10.41
C ALA A 36 2.13 -4.37 -10.13
N GLU A 37 1.10 -5.15 -9.89
CA GLU A 37 -0.17 -4.61 -9.38
C GLU A 37 0.07 -4.04 -7.98
N ARG A 38 -0.66 -2.99 -7.59
CA ARG A 38 -0.56 -2.42 -6.25
C ARG A 38 -0.82 -3.52 -5.22
N GLY A 39 0.16 -3.80 -4.38
CA GLY A 39 0.06 -4.77 -3.28
C GLY A 39 0.16 -4.07 -1.94
N CYS A 40 -0.98 -3.77 -1.30
CA CYS A 40 -1.07 -3.46 0.11
C CYS A 40 -1.49 -4.72 0.87
N VAL A 41 -0.79 -5.03 1.94
CA VAL A 41 -1.07 -6.23 2.77
C VAL A 41 -1.47 -5.85 4.20
N SER A 42 -1.97 -4.63 4.41
CA SER A 42 -2.38 -4.13 5.72
C SER A 42 -3.45 -5.02 6.38
N MET A 43 -4.39 -5.56 5.60
CA MET A 43 -5.42 -6.47 6.11
C MET A 43 -4.87 -7.85 6.46
N ASP A 44 -3.92 -8.38 5.68
CA ASP A 44 -3.24 -9.64 6.00
C ASP A 44 -2.40 -9.53 7.27
N VAL A 45 -1.70 -8.39 7.42
CA VAL A 45 -0.94 -8.06 8.64
C VAL A 45 -1.88 -7.94 9.84
N LEU A 46 -3.02 -7.28 9.69
CA LEU A 46 -4.04 -7.18 10.74
C LEU A 46 -4.59 -8.56 11.13
N SER A 47 -4.93 -9.40 10.15
CA SER A 47 -5.43 -10.75 10.40
C SER A 47 -4.42 -11.58 11.21
N ARG A 48 -3.16 -11.55 10.79
CA ARG A 48 -2.06 -12.20 11.53
C ARG A 48 -1.90 -11.62 12.95
N GLN A 49 -1.98 -10.31 13.12
CA GLN A 49 -1.87 -9.67 14.43
C GLN A 49 -3.02 -10.06 15.35
N MET A 50 -4.23 -10.27 14.82
CA MET A 50 -5.37 -10.80 15.59
C MET A 50 -5.17 -12.27 15.98
N GLU A 51 -4.52 -13.09 15.15
CA GLU A 51 -4.16 -14.46 15.48
C GLU A 51 -3.10 -14.52 16.60
N GLU A 52 -2.08 -13.64 16.53
CA GLU A 52 -1.00 -13.53 17.52
C GLU A 52 -1.48 -12.89 18.84
N ASP A 53 -2.45 -12.00 18.78
CA ASP A 53 -3.09 -11.32 19.92
C ASP A 53 -4.61 -11.27 19.77
N PRO A 54 -5.36 -12.28 20.20
CA PRO A 54 -6.82 -12.32 20.10
C PRO A 54 -7.54 -11.14 20.80
N SER A 55 -6.88 -10.46 21.76
CA SER A 55 -7.46 -9.29 22.43
C SER A 55 -7.50 -8.05 21.51
N LEU A 56 -6.75 -8.06 20.40
CA LEU A 56 -6.77 -6.98 19.39
C LEU A 56 -8.17 -6.83 18.77
N LEU A 57 -8.88 -7.93 18.53
CA LEU A 57 -10.24 -7.87 18.01
C LEU A 57 -11.17 -7.06 18.92
N ASN A 58 -11.10 -7.29 20.23
CA ASN A 58 -11.91 -6.53 21.18
C ASN A 58 -11.52 -5.04 21.18
N ARG A 59 -10.23 -4.71 21.15
CA ARG A 59 -9.78 -3.31 21.07
C ARG A 59 -10.27 -2.62 19.79
N MET A 60 -10.27 -3.32 18.67
CA MET A 60 -10.77 -2.78 17.40
C MET A 60 -12.30 -2.60 17.43
N GLN A 61 -13.04 -3.50 18.07
CA GLN A 61 -14.49 -3.34 18.25
C GLN A 61 -14.81 -2.13 19.14
N GLU A 62 -14.07 -1.93 20.23
CA GLU A 62 -14.22 -0.76 21.08
C GLU A 62 -13.85 0.54 20.34
N LEU A 63 -12.78 0.51 19.54
CA LEU A 63 -12.41 1.62 18.69
C LEU A 63 -13.52 1.94 17.66
N GLU A 64 -14.11 0.92 17.05
CA GLU A 64 -15.22 1.13 16.11
C GLU A 64 -16.43 1.75 16.79
N LYS A 65 -16.84 1.26 17.98
CA LYS A 65 -17.91 1.87 18.78
C LYS A 65 -17.60 3.33 19.14
N PHE A 66 -16.36 3.61 19.55
CA PHE A 66 -15.91 4.97 19.84
C PHE A 66 -16.04 5.86 18.59
N THR A 67 -15.56 5.37 17.44
CA THR A 67 -15.60 6.08 16.16
C THR A 67 -17.04 6.43 15.76
N GLN A 68 -17.94 5.45 15.77
CA GLN A 68 -19.34 5.64 15.42
C GLN A 68 -20.06 6.62 16.38
N ASN A 69 -19.82 6.48 17.68
CA ASN A 69 -20.41 7.37 18.68
C ASN A 69 -19.90 8.82 18.52
N ALA A 70 -18.60 9.01 18.24
CA ALA A 70 -18.02 10.34 18.06
C ALA A 70 -18.55 11.02 16.80
N ILE A 71 -18.66 10.30 15.68
CA ILE A 71 -19.22 10.80 14.43
C ILE A 71 -20.70 11.17 14.61
N THR A 72 -21.50 10.28 15.20
CA THR A 72 -22.95 10.50 15.43
C THR A 72 -23.20 11.69 16.37
N ALA A 73 -22.33 11.88 17.36
CA ALA A 73 -22.42 13.02 18.29
C ALA A 73 -21.89 14.33 17.69
N GLY A 74 -21.40 14.33 16.44
CA GLY A 74 -20.77 15.50 15.81
C GLY A 74 -19.48 15.94 16.49
N ARG A 75 -18.80 15.03 17.22
CA ARG A 75 -17.51 15.30 17.87
C ARG A 75 -16.40 15.25 16.82
N LEU A 76 -16.31 16.30 16.02
CA LEU A 76 -15.27 16.45 15.01
C LEU A 76 -14.08 17.21 15.59
N VAL A 77 -12.90 16.94 15.05
CA VAL A 77 -11.69 17.70 15.39
C VAL A 77 -11.81 19.11 14.81
N ASN A 78 -11.99 20.09 15.68
CA ASN A 78 -11.94 21.51 15.32
C ASN A 78 -10.52 22.05 15.55
N GLY A 79 -9.59 21.72 14.64
CA GLY A 79 -8.22 22.16 14.76
C GLY A 79 -7.33 21.53 13.68
N LYS A 80 -6.09 22.01 13.58
CA LYS A 80 -5.09 21.38 12.74
C LYS A 80 -4.39 20.28 13.55
N VAL A 81 -4.47 19.05 13.09
CA VAL A 81 -3.63 17.97 13.59
C VAL A 81 -2.30 18.04 12.85
N GLU A 82 -1.22 18.21 13.58
CA GLU A 82 0.13 18.13 13.04
C GLU A 82 0.81 16.87 13.54
N ILE A 83 1.24 16.01 12.62
CA ILE A 83 1.81 14.69 12.92
C ILE A 83 3.33 14.75 12.70
N PRO A 84 4.12 14.62 13.77
CA PRO A 84 5.55 14.46 13.66
C PRO A 84 5.89 13.10 13.02
N VAL A 85 6.77 13.08 12.04
CA VAL A 85 7.14 11.89 11.26
C VAL A 85 8.60 11.52 11.47
N ILE A 86 8.83 10.26 11.82
CA ILE A 86 10.15 9.65 11.90
C ILE A 86 10.30 8.70 10.71
N VAL A 87 11.30 8.93 9.87
CA VAL A 87 11.59 8.05 8.72
C VAL A 87 12.81 7.20 9.02
N ASN A 88 12.63 5.88 9.02
CA ASN A 88 13.65 4.87 9.28
C ASN A 88 14.04 4.19 7.95
N VAL A 89 15.14 4.60 7.32
CA VAL A 89 15.64 4.03 6.07
C VAL A 89 16.57 2.85 6.36
N LEU A 90 16.16 1.64 5.97
CA LEU A 90 16.97 0.42 6.05
C LEU A 90 17.43 0.04 4.65
N TYR A 91 18.73 0.09 4.40
CA TYR A 91 19.28 -0.05 3.06
C TYR A 91 20.47 -1.00 3.01
N ARG A 92 20.61 -1.75 1.92
CA ARG A 92 21.75 -2.60 1.60
C ARG A 92 22.61 -1.99 0.49
N THR A 93 21.97 -1.30 -0.43
CA THR A 93 22.60 -0.67 -1.59
C THR A 93 22.43 0.84 -1.57
N ALA A 94 23.26 1.55 -2.35
CA ALA A 94 23.13 3.01 -2.48
C ALA A 94 21.76 3.43 -3.03
N ALA A 95 21.16 2.63 -3.92
CA ALA A 95 19.84 2.91 -4.48
C ALA A 95 18.71 2.81 -3.44
N GLU A 96 18.84 1.91 -2.46
CA GLU A 96 17.88 1.77 -1.36
C GLU A 96 18.05 2.88 -0.29
N ASN A 97 19.21 3.53 -0.26
CA ASN A 97 19.49 4.66 0.64
C ASN A 97 18.94 5.97 0.05
N ILE A 98 17.64 6.03 -0.08
CA ILE A 98 16.93 7.14 -0.71
C ILE A 98 17.36 8.51 -0.16
N SER A 99 17.40 9.52 -1.02
CA SER A 99 17.89 10.86 -0.67
C SER A 99 16.94 11.58 0.31
N LEU A 100 17.47 12.58 1.03
CA LEU A 100 16.63 13.45 1.86
C LEU A 100 15.59 14.20 1.00
N ALA A 101 15.95 14.58 -0.23
CA ALA A 101 15.02 15.24 -1.15
C ALA A 101 13.84 14.32 -1.51
N GLN A 102 14.09 13.02 -1.72
CA GLN A 102 13.02 12.04 -1.97
C GLN A 102 12.15 11.86 -0.72
N ILE A 103 12.74 11.80 0.47
CA ILE A 103 11.98 11.74 1.74
C ILE A 103 11.12 13.00 1.89
N GLN A 104 11.69 14.19 1.67
CA GLN A 104 10.93 15.43 1.76
C GLN A 104 9.78 15.48 0.75
N SER A 105 10.00 15.00 -0.48
CA SER A 105 8.93 14.93 -1.48
C SER A 105 7.75 14.07 -1.01
N GLN A 106 8.00 13.01 -0.22
CA GLN A 106 6.93 12.21 0.37
C GLN A 106 6.13 12.99 1.42
N ILE A 107 6.81 13.75 2.28
CA ILE A 107 6.14 14.61 3.27
C ILE A 107 5.30 15.67 2.56
N ASP A 108 5.82 16.24 1.47
CA ASP A 108 5.10 17.22 0.66
C ASP A 108 3.85 16.60 0.00
N VAL A 109 3.94 15.34 -0.47
CA VAL A 109 2.79 14.60 -1.02
C VAL A 109 1.74 14.37 0.07
N LEU A 110 2.11 13.85 1.23
CA LEU A 110 1.19 13.66 2.34
C LEU A 110 0.48 14.98 2.71
N ASN A 111 1.23 16.07 2.81
CA ASN A 111 0.65 17.38 3.09
C ASN A 111 -0.32 17.87 2.01
N LYS A 112 -0.02 17.62 0.74
CA LYS A 112 -0.92 17.99 -0.37
C LYS A 112 -2.18 17.15 -0.36
N ASP A 113 -2.05 15.84 -0.24
CA ASP A 113 -3.16 14.89 -0.33
C ASP A 113 -4.13 15.04 0.85
N PHE A 114 -3.61 15.17 2.09
CA PHE A 114 -4.44 15.32 3.29
C PHE A 114 -5.02 16.73 3.47
N ASN A 115 -4.50 17.74 2.75
CA ASN A 115 -5.04 19.10 2.78
C ASN A 115 -5.74 19.49 1.47
N ALA A 116 -6.00 18.55 0.56
CA ALA A 116 -6.69 18.78 -0.70
C ALA A 116 -6.05 19.92 -1.54
N THR A 117 -4.72 20.02 -1.54
CA THR A 117 -3.93 21.00 -2.29
C THR A 117 -3.12 20.34 -3.41
N ASN A 118 -3.30 19.04 -3.63
CA ASN A 118 -2.78 18.32 -4.78
C ASN A 118 -3.39 18.86 -6.08
N THR A 119 -2.59 18.95 -7.14
CA THR A 119 -2.99 19.61 -8.41
C THR A 119 -4.12 18.89 -9.13
N ASP A 120 -4.26 17.59 -8.90
CA ASP A 120 -5.29 16.72 -9.49
C ASP A 120 -6.61 16.67 -8.69
N TYR A 121 -6.70 17.33 -7.52
CA TYR A 121 -7.94 17.40 -6.73
C TYR A 121 -9.13 18.02 -7.47
N ASN A 122 -8.88 18.91 -8.45
CA ASN A 122 -9.93 19.51 -9.29
C ASN A 122 -10.47 18.55 -10.34
N GLN A 123 -9.83 17.41 -10.59
CA GLN A 123 -10.28 16.37 -11.51
C GLN A 123 -11.38 15.48 -10.90
N VAL A 124 -11.69 15.65 -9.61
CA VAL A 124 -12.77 14.92 -8.95
C VAL A 124 -14.08 15.14 -9.71
N PRO A 125 -14.72 14.05 -10.19
CA PRO A 125 -15.97 14.15 -10.95
C PRO A 125 -17.07 14.89 -10.17
N THR A 126 -17.94 15.59 -10.88
CA THR A 126 -19.04 16.38 -10.29
C THR A 126 -19.90 15.55 -9.34
N LEU A 127 -20.10 14.28 -9.65
CA LEU A 127 -20.85 13.34 -8.77
C LEU A 127 -20.29 13.30 -7.34
N PHE A 128 -18.96 13.35 -7.19
CA PHE A 128 -18.28 13.27 -5.90
C PHE A 128 -17.86 14.64 -5.34
N SER A 129 -18.20 15.74 -6.03
CA SER A 129 -17.76 17.09 -5.65
C SER A 129 -18.23 17.54 -4.26
N THR A 130 -19.38 17.05 -3.80
CA THR A 130 -19.95 17.39 -2.49
C THR A 130 -19.40 16.53 -1.35
N VAL A 131 -18.78 15.39 -1.67
CA VAL A 131 -18.23 14.47 -0.67
C VAL A 131 -16.71 14.48 -0.61
N LYS A 132 -16.01 15.13 -1.54
CA LYS A 132 -14.55 15.23 -1.49
C LYS A 132 -14.09 16.10 -0.31
N ALA A 133 -13.07 15.63 0.41
CA ALA A 133 -12.63 16.22 1.66
C ALA A 133 -11.27 16.92 1.60
N ASN A 134 -11.16 18.00 2.36
CA ASN A 134 -9.89 18.43 2.96
C ASN A 134 -9.83 17.82 4.36
N VAL A 135 -8.90 16.89 4.60
CA VAL A 135 -8.78 16.19 5.89
C VAL A 135 -8.32 17.14 6.98
N GLY A 136 -7.43 18.08 6.66
CA GLY A 136 -6.92 19.08 7.61
C GLY A 136 -5.82 18.53 8.54
N ILE A 137 -5.09 17.49 8.09
CA ILE A 137 -3.97 16.89 8.82
C ILE A 137 -2.68 17.24 8.08
N SER A 138 -1.66 17.67 8.84
CA SER A 138 -0.34 18.00 8.31
C SER A 138 0.73 17.10 8.90
N PHE A 139 1.83 16.94 8.18
CA PHE A 139 2.94 16.07 8.53
C PHE A 139 4.24 16.88 8.56
N VAL A 140 5.06 16.69 9.59
CA VAL A 140 6.34 17.37 9.76
C VAL A 140 7.44 16.34 9.92
N LEU A 141 8.44 16.37 9.05
CA LEU A 141 9.61 15.50 9.17
C LEU A 141 10.48 15.94 10.35
N GLU A 142 10.60 15.09 11.36
CA GLU A 142 11.44 15.38 12.53
C GLU A 142 12.80 14.69 12.46
N ILE A 143 12.81 13.38 12.19
CA ILE A 143 14.02 12.56 12.24
C ILE A 143 14.10 11.65 11.02
N VAL A 144 15.30 11.54 10.47
CA VAL A 144 15.65 10.52 9.48
C VAL A 144 16.75 9.64 10.05
N ASN A 145 16.38 8.40 10.40
CA ASN A 145 17.33 7.36 10.79
C ASN A 145 17.76 6.57 9.55
N ARG A 146 19.06 6.24 9.46
CA ARG A 146 19.60 5.45 8.35
C ARG A 146 20.37 4.28 8.92
N LYS A 147 20.01 3.06 8.46
CA LYS A 147 20.65 1.83 8.93
C LYS A 147 21.03 0.93 7.76
N VAL A 148 22.31 0.60 7.68
CA VAL A 148 22.80 -0.45 6.76
C VAL A 148 22.27 -1.81 7.20
N THR A 149 21.84 -2.63 6.26
CA THR A 149 21.40 -4.01 6.47
C THR A 149 22.07 -4.94 5.48
N THR A 150 22.21 -6.22 5.84
CA THR A 150 22.63 -7.27 4.92
C THR A 150 21.46 -8.00 4.26
N LYS A 151 20.25 -7.72 4.71
CA LYS A 151 19.04 -8.35 4.16
C LYS A 151 18.73 -7.79 2.78
N SER A 152 18.45 -8.67 1.83
CA SER A 152 18.05 -8.30 0.46
C SER A 152 16.60 -7.81 0.40
N SER A 153 15.75 -8.28 1.32
CA SER A 153 14.36 -7.85 1.46
C SER A 153 13.84 -8.16 2.87
N TRP A 154 12.74 -7.51 3.21
CA TRP A 154 12.02 -7.71 4.46
C TRP A 154 10.64 -8.32 4.16
N GLY A 155 10.17 -9.17 5.05
CA GLY A 155 8.80 -9.69 5.01
C GLY A 155 7.85 -8.84 5.87
N THR A 156 6.60 -9.27 5.98
CA THR A 156 5.50 -8.55 6.64
C THR A 156 5.37 -8.84 8.15
N ARG A 157 6.34 -9.54 8.76
CA ARG A 157 6.33 -9.90 10.22
C ARG A 157 7.01 -8.86 11.10
N ASP A 158 7.08 -7.62 10.67
CA ASP A 158 7.59 -6.46 11.41
C ASP A 158 9.05 -6.59 11.90
N ALA A 159 9.88 -7.40 11.24
CA ALA A 159 11.30 -7.55 11.59
C ALA A 159 12.09 -6.24 11.40
N MET A 160 11.71 -5.41 10.39
CA MET A 160 12.30 -4.10 10.15
C MET A 160 12.02 -3.09 11.28
N LYS A 161 10.98 -3.34 12.07
CA LYS A 161 10.58 -2.51 13.21
C LYS A 161 11.23 -2.96 14.55
N LYS A 162 12.20 -3.89 14.49
CA LYS A 162 12.80 -4.48 15.71
C LYS A 162 14.33 -4.50 15.60
N THR A 163 15.01 -3.73 16.45
CA THR A 163 16.49 -3.68 16.49
C THR A 163 17.08 -5.07 16.74
N LYS A 164 16.44 -5.89 17.59
CA LYS A 164 16.87 -7.28 17.86
C LYS A 164 16.81 -8.20 16.63
N GLN A 165 16.04 -7.82 15.58
CA GLN A 165 15.92 -8.57 14.32
C GLN A 165 16.67 -7.89 13.16
N GLY A 166 17.54 -6.91 13.49
CA GLY A 166 18.33 -6.16 12.50
C GLY A 166 17.64 -4.90 11.96
N GLY A 167 16.42 -4.61 12.42
CA GLY A 167 15.65 -3.41 12.09
C GLY A 167 15.96 -2.21 13.00
N VAL A 168 15.02 -1.28 13.07
CA VAL A 168 15.07 -0.07 13.92
C VAL A 168 13.79 -0.05 14.74
N ASP A 169 13.90 0.02 16.08
CA ASP A 169 12.74 0.18 16.94
C ASP A 169 12.04 1.52 16.68
N PRO A 170 10.71 1.62 16.87
CA PRO A 170 10.00 2.89 16.71
C PRO A 170 10.48 3.94 17.73
N VAL A 171 10.47 5.20 17.31
CA VAL A 171 10.79 6.34 18.16
C VAL A 171 9.49 6.99 18.60
N SER A 172 9.24 7.06 19.91
CA SER A 172 8.05 7.70 20.50
C SER A 172 6.72 7.39 19.76
N PRO A 173 6.36 6.12 19.56
CA PRO A 173 5.25 5.75 18.67
C PRO A 173 3.86 6.21 19.16
N SER A 174 3.76 6.69 20.41
CA SER A 174 2.52 7.29 20.92
C SER A 174 2.29 8.73 20.44
N THR A 175 3.33 9.42 19.96
CA THR A 175 3.27 10.82 19.53
C THR A 175 3.88 11.07 18.16
N ASN A 176 4.54 10.09 17.56
CA ASN A 176 5.19 10.20 16.26
C ASN A 176 4.75 9.07 15.34
N LEU A 177 4.42 9.41 14.11
CA LEU A 177 4.25 8.43 13.03
C LEU A 177 5.63 7.92 12.62
N ASN A 178 5.90 6.64 12.84
CA ASN A 178 7.10 5.99 12.35
C ASN A 178 6.85 5.36 10.98
N ILE A 179 7.70 5.69 10.01
CA ILE A 179 7.67 5.11 8.67
C ILE A 179 8.98 4.37 8.43
N TRP A 180 8.93 3.07 8.15
CA TRP A 180 10.08 2.28 7.73
C TRP A 180 10.12 2.21 6.21
N VAL A 181 11.24 2.62 5.65
CA VAL A 181 11.51 2.57 4.21
C VAL A 181 12.58 1.53 3.96
N CYS A 182 12.21 0.45 3.25
CA CYS A 182 13.09 -0.68 3.00
C CYS A 182 12.62 -1.46 1.76
N THR A 183 13.44 -2.35 1.22
CA THR A 183 12.98 -3.28 0.19
C THR A 183 12.06 -4.34 0.80
N ILE A 184 10.80 -4.41 0.34
CA ILE A 184 9.83 -5.40 0.79
C ILE A 184 9.81 -6.55 -0.23
N GLY A 185 9.81 -7.80 0.26
CA GLY A 185 9.70 -8.97 -0.62
C GLY A 185 8.28 -9.16 -1.18
N GLY A 186 8.17 -9.93 -2.28
CA GLY A 186 6.86 -10.34 -2.82
C GLY A 186 6.13 -9.28 -3.64
N GLY A 187 6.78 -8.20 -4.06
CA GLY A 187 6.13 -7.15 -4.86
C GLY A 187 5.19 -6.22 -4.07
N ILE A 188 5.25 -6.28 -2.74
CA ILE A 188 4.43 -5.46 -1.84
C ILE A 188 4.95 -4.02 -1.86
N LEU A 189 4.04 -3.05 -2.05
CA LEU A 189 4.38 -1.63 -2.08
C LEU A 189 4.48 -1.04 -0.67
N GLY A 190 3.61 -1.49 0.23
CA GLY A 190 3.57 -1.04 1.61
C GLY A 190 2.57 -1.81 2.47
N TYR A 191 2.57 -1.47 3.75
CA TYR A 191 1.54 -1.84 4.70
C TYR A 191 1.58 -0.96 5.94
N ALA A 192 0.46 -0.87 6.64
CA ALA A 192 0.32 -0.15 7.89
C ALA A 192 -0.16 -1.06 9.02
N GLN A 193 0.12 -0.64 10.25
CA GLN A 193 -0.57 -1.17 11.41
C GLN A 193 -1.83 -0.34 11.70
N PHE A 194 -2.98 -1.01 11.79
CA PHE A 194 -4.21 -0.37 12.22
C PHE A 194 -4.13 0.09 13.68
N PRO A 195 -4.91 1.12 14.06
CA PRO A 195 -5.01 1.55 15.46
C PRO A 195 -5.47 0.41 16.38
N GLY A 196 -4.99 0.39 17.62
CA GLY A 196 -5.30 -0.66 18.59
C GLY A 196 -4.25 -1.76 18.69
N GLY A 197 -3.30 -1.84 17.74
CA GLY A 197 -2.15 -2.72 17.82
C GLY A 197 -1.12 -2.28 18.85
N THR A 198 -0.03 -3.06 19.00
CA THR A 198 1.05 -2.72 19.92
C THR A 198 1.88 -1.54 19.44
N LEU A 199 2.25 -0.62 20.34
CA LEU A 199 3.14 0.50 20.03
C LEU A 199 4.53 0.06 19.53
N ALA A 200 4.98 -1.13 19.93
CA ALA A 200 6.28 -1.66 19.52
C ALA A 200 6.41 -1.91 18.02
N THR A 201 5.31 -1.94 17.29
CA THR A 201 5.28 -2.12 15.82
C THR A 201 4.39 -1.10 15.11
N ASP A 202 3.94 -0.05 15.84
CA ASP A 202 3.03 0.95 15.28
C ASP A 202 3.73 1.79 14.20
N GLY A 203 3.01 2.03 13.10
CA GLY A 203 3.44 2.84 11.98
C GLY A 203 3.24 2.18 10.62
N VAL A 204 3.94 2.71 9.63
CA VAL A 204 3.83 2.38 8.21
C VAL A 204 5.13 1.79 7.69
N VAL A 205 5.07 0.83 6.80
CA VAL A 205 6.21 0.31 6.02
C VAL A 205 5.96 0.57 4.55
N CYS A 206 6.92 1.19 3.87
CA CYS A 206 6.88 1.40 2.42
C CYS A 206 8.12 0.81 1.76
N ASP A 207 7.96 0.22 0.58
CA ASP A 207 9.11 -0.15 -0.22
C ASP A 207 9.85 1.12 -0.70
N SER A 208 11.17 1.09 -0.67
CA SER A 208 12.04 2.22 -0.99
C SER A 208 11.84 2.76 -2.42
N LYS A 209 11.34 1.93 -3.34
CA LYS A 209 11.03 2.32 -4.72
C LYS A 209 9.79 3.21 -4.82
N TYR A 210 8.83 3.02 -3.91
CA TYR A 210 7.50 3.63 -3.98
C TYR A 210 7.29 4.72 -2.92
N PHE A 211 8.35 5.14 -2.25
CA PHE A 211 8.34 6.19 -1.25
C PHE A 211 8.85 7.52 -1.83
N GLY A 212 8.00 8.54 -1.86
CA GLY A 212 8.28 9.84 -2.45
C GLY A 212 8.02 9.92 -3.95
N VAL A 213 8.30 11.08 -4.52
CA VAL A 213 8.16 11.31 -5.96
C VAL A 213 9.41 10.85 -6.67
N THR A 214 9.25 10.00 -7.68
CA THR A 214 10.33 9.46 -8.49
C THR A 214 10.04 9.66 -9.99
N SER A 215 10.93 9.19 -10.87
CA SER A 215 10.79 9.39 -12.32
C SER A 215 9.61 8.63 -12.92
N ASP A 216 8.90 9.24 -13.86
CA ASP A 216 7.80 8.62 -14.63
C ASP A 216 8.25 7.46 -15.53
N THR A 217 9.55 7.32 -15.77
CA THR A 217 10.13 6.23 -16.56
C THR A 217 10.92 5.23 -15.72
N GLY A 218 10.91 5.41 -14.39
CA GLY A 218 11.64 4.58 -13.44
C GLY A 218 10.94 3.26 -13.12
N SER A 219 11.62 2.41 -12.37
CA SER A 219 11.11 1.10 -11.91
C SER A 219 9.95 1.22 -10.89
N SER A 220 9.67 2.42 -10.41
CA SER A 220 8.55 2.73 -9.51
C SER A 220 7.24 3.02 -10.24
N TYR A 221 7.29 3.37 -11.54
CA TYR A 221 6.07 3.59 -12.33
C TYR A 221 5.22 2.30 -12.37
N PRO A 222 3.88 2.40 -12.19
CA PRO A 222 3.03 3.60 -12.13
C PRO A 222 2.77 4.14 -10.69
N TYR A 223 3.52 3.70 -9.68
CA TYR A 223 3.38 4.05 -8.26
C TYR A 223 4.50 5.00 -7.81
N ASN A 224 4.71 6.06 -8.58
CA ASN A 224 5.88 6.94 -8.49
C ASN A 224 5.57 8.35 -7.97
N LEU A 225 4.31 8.64 -7.59
CA LEU A 225 3.88 9.96 -7.10
C LEU A 225 3.72 10.02 -5.58
N GLY A 226 4.14 8.96 -4.85
CA GLY A 226 4.11 8.91 -3.39
C GLY A 226 2.74 8.53 -2.80
N ARG A 227 1.76 8.11 -3.63
CA ARG A 227 0.42 7.76 -3.18
C ARG A 227 0.35 6.42 -2.43
N THR A 228 1.40 5.60 -2.51
CA THR A 228 1.53 4.42 -1.64
C THR A 228 1.54 4.84 -0.17
N ALA A 229 2.38 5.80 0.23
CA ALA A 229 2.39 6.23 1.63
C ALA A 229 1.08 6.94 2.03
N THR A 230 0.43 7.69 1.13
CA THR A 230 -0.89 8.29 1.39
C THR A 230 -1.92 7.21 1.71
N HIS A 231 -1.95 6.13 0.94
CA HIS A 231 -2.81 4.96 1.16
C HIS A 231 -2.53 4.29 2.50
N GLU A 232 -1.27 3.98 2.79
CA GLU A 232 -0.89 3.29 4.04
C GLU A 232 -1.16 4.16 5.28
N VAL A 233 -0.96 5.47 5.20
CA VAL A 233 -1.31 6.41 6.28
C VAL A 233 -2.83 6.45 6.49
N GLY A 234 -3.63 6.28 5.44
CA GLY A 234 -5.07 6.08 5.56
C GLY A 234 -5.42 4.88 6.45
N HIS A 235 -4.79 3.72 6.26
CA HIS A 235 -4.96 2.56 7.13
C HIS A 235 -4.47 2.81 8.56
N TRP A 236 -3.32 3.46 8.71
CA TRP A 236 -2.80 3.86 10.02
C TRP A 236 -3.78 4.79 10.75
N MET A 237 -4.59 5.54 10.00
CA MET A 237 -5.69 6.37 10.51
C MET A 237 -7.06 5.68 10.50
N ASN A 238 -7.14 4.35 10.50
CA ASN A 238 -8.38 3.55 10.63
C ASN A 238 -9.26 3.49 9.38
N LEU A 239 -8.76 3.81 8.19
CA LEU A 239 -9.48 3.53 6.95
C LEU A 239 -9.29 2.10 6.48
N ARG A 240 -10.33 1.50 5.92
CA ARG A 240 -10.27 0.24 5.18
C ARG A 240 -10.12 0.52 3.70
N HIS A 241 -9.80 -0.51 2.92
CA HIS A 241 -9.93 -0.42 1.47
C HIS A 241 -11.38 -0.08 1.10
N ILE A 242 -11.56 0.73 0.06
CA ILE A 242 -12.88 1.24 -0.31
C ILE A 242 -13.87 0.14 -0.73
N TRP A 243 -13.40 -1.03 -1.15
CA TRP A 243 -14.25 -2.21 -1.44
C TRP A 243 -14.51 -3.09 -0.21
N GLY A 244 -14.01 -2.72 0.98
CA GLY A 244 -14.24 -3.43 2.24
C GLY A 244 -13.63 -4.82 2.30
N ASP A 245 -12.58 -5.10 1.49
CA ASP A 245 -11.84 -6.37 1.43
C ASP A 245 -12.69 -7.60 1.08
N ALA A 246 -13.84 -7.39 0.44
CA ALA A 246 -14.74 -8.41 -0.05
C ALA A 246 -15.50 -7.90 -1.28
N THR A 247 -15.98 -8.80 -2.12
CA THR A 247 -16.88 -8.41 -3.23
C THR A 247 -18.11 -7.71 -2.68
N CYS A 248 -18.34 -6.47 -3.08
CA CYS A 248 -19.40 -5.60 -2.58
C CYS A 248 -19.37 -5.43 -1.04
N GLY A 249 -18.18 -5.42 -0.46
CA GLY A 249 -17.97 -5.25 0.98
C GLY A 249 -18.27 -3.84 1.46
N SER A 250 -18.08 -3.63 2.77
CA SER A 250 -18.25 -2.31 3.40
C SER A 250 -16.93 -1.86 3.99
N ASP A 251 -16.51 -0.64 3.66
CA ASP A 251 -15.36 0.03 4.24
C ASP A 251 -15.72 0.77 5.55
N LEU A 252 -16.97 0.67 6.00
CA LEU A 252 -17.52 1.35 7.17
C LEU A 252 -17.57 2.88 7.02
N VAL A 253 -17.72 3.37 5.78
CA VAL A 253 -17.84 4.78 5.41
C VAL A 253 -19.13 4.94 4.61
N ALA A 254 -19.94 5.96 4.92
CA ALA A 254 -21.27 6.06 4.36
C ALA A 254 -21.33 6.82 3.01
N ASP A 255 -20.37 7.72 2.76
CA ASP A 255 -20.33 8.54 1.55
C ASP A 255 -19.44 7.99 0.45
N THR A 256 -18.91 6.76 0.62
CA THR A 256 -18.24 5.97 -0.42
C THR A 256 -19.24 5.01 -1.06
N PRO A 257 -19.30 4.94 -2.40
CA PRO A 257 -20.16 3.96 -3.08
C PRO A 257 -19.61 2.55 -2.88
N THR A 258 -20.50 1.55 -2.93
CA THR A 258 -20.08 0.15 -2.85
C THR A 258 -19.29 -0.25 -4.10
N HIS A 259 -18.05 -0.65 -3.92
CA HIS A 259 -17.18 -1.15 -4.96
C HIS A 259 -17.32 -2.65 -5.14
N ASN A 260 -17.14 -3.12 -6.37
CA ASN A 260 -17.13 -4.55 -6.66
C ASN A 260 -15.93 -5.25 -5.99
N THR A 261 -14.74 -4.78 -6.32
CA THR A 261 -13.44 -5.20 -5.77
C THR A 261 -12.44 -4.04 -5.88
N ALA A 262 -11.16 -4.29 -5.65
CA ALA A 262 -10.08 -3.36 -5.98
C ALA A 262 -10.08 -3.01 -7.48
N ASN A 263 -9.78 -1.76 -7.79
CA ASN A 263 -9.54 -1.28 -9.14
C ASN A 263 -8.04 -1.10 -9.38
N TYR A 264 -7.58 -1.38 -10.60
CA TYR A 264 -6.18 -1.27 -11.01
C TYR A 264 -6.04 -0.38 -12.24
N GLY A 265 -4.84 0.12 -12.49
CA GLY A 265 -4.59 1.07 -13.57
C GLY A 265 -5.26 2.41 -13.31
N VAL A 266 -5.79 3.04 -14.37
CA VAL A 266 -6.62 4.25 -14.28
C VAL A 266 -7.94 3.95 -14.99
N PRO A 267 -8.97 3.48 -14.26
CA PRO A 267 -10.26 3.17 -14.86
C PRO A 267 -10.89 4.39 -15.54
N ALA A 268 -11.53 4.17 -16.69
CA ALA A 268 -12.28 5.22 -17.34
C ALA A 268 -13.50 5.61 -16.50
N TYR A 269 -13.76 6.90 -16.38
CA TYR A 269 -14.95 7.40 -15.71
C TYR A 269 -16.12 7.58 -16.72
N PRO A 270 -17.37 7.20 -16.39
CA PRO A 270 -17.81 6.53 -15.16
C PRO A 270 -17.44 5.04 -15.13
N HIS A 271 -17.00 4.53 -13.99
CA HIS A 271 -16.76 3.12 -13.74
C HIS A 271 -17.88 2.56 -12.86
N TYR A 272 -18.63 1.59 -13.36
CA TYR A 272 -19.80 1.06 -12.67
C TYR A 272 -19.49 -0.20 -11.89
N SER A 273 -19.90 -0.23 -10.63
CA SER A 273 -19.90 -1.44 -9.82
C SER A 273 -20.91 -2.47 -10.37
N THR A 274 -20.62 -3.76 -10.15
CA THR A 274 -21.58 -4.85 -10.39
C THR A 274 -22.43 -5.14 -9.15
N CYS A 275 -22.27 -4.40 -8.07
CA CYS A 275 -23.03 -4.54 -6.82
C CYS A 275 -24.47 -4.04 -6.97
N ALA A 276 -25.31 -4.29 -5.94
CA ALA A 276 -26.69 -3.88 -5.95
C ALA A 276 -26.83 -2.36 -6.19
N GLY A 277 -27.70 -1.99 -7.13
CA GLY A 277 -27.91 -0.60 -7.54
C GLY A 277 -26.87 -0.08 -8.55
N THR A 278 -25.88 -0.88 -8.93
CA THR A 278 -24.83 -0.55 -9.92
C THR A 278 -24.25 0.87 -9.73
N PRO A 279 -23.78 1.23 -8.52
CA PRO A 279 -23.26 2.57 -8.28
C PRO A 279 -22.02 2.85 -9.15
N ILE A 280 -21.75 4.13 -9.41
CA ILE A 280 -20.47 4.55 -9.99
C ILE A 280 -19.42 4.48 -8.89
N GLU A 281 -18.36 3.72 -9.11
CA GLU A 281 -17.26 3.55 -8.16
C GLU A 281 -16.39 4.82 -8.06
N MET A 282 -15.88 5.09 -6.85
CA MET A 282 -14.99 6.22 -6.56
C MET A 282 -13.53 5.78 -6.76
N THR A 283 -13.18 5.37 -7.99
CA THR A 283 -11.87 4.81 -8.37
C THR A 283 -10.69 5.76 -8.11
N MET A 284 -10.97 7.06 -7.94
CA MET A 284 -9.99 8.09 -7.62
C MET A 284 -9.72 8.25 -6.11
N ASN A 285 -10.30 7.40 -5.27
CA ASN A 285 -10.08 7.44 -3.83
C ASN A 285 -8.72 6.85 -3.46
N TYR A 286 -8.01 7.46 -2.51
CA TYR A 286 -6.71 6.97 -2.07
C TYR A 286 -6.74 5.57 -1.45
N MET A 287 -7.92 5.07 -1.04
CA MET A 287 -8.08 3.73 -0.47
C MET A 287 -8.45 2.66 -1.51
N ASP A 288 -8.38 2.96 -2.82
CA ASP A 288 -8.43 1.99 -3.91
C ASP A 288 -7.01 1.54 -4.32
N TYR A 289 -6.89 0.65 -5.30
CA TYR A 289 -5.62 0.12 -5.83
C TYR A 289 -5.25 0.67 -7.20
N THR A 290 -5.87 1.77 -7.61
CA THR A 290 -5.53 2.46 -8.86
C THR A 290 -4.08 2.95 -8.87
N ASP A 291 -3.55 3.24 -10.05
CA ASP A 291 -2.24 3.87 -10.21
C ASP A 291 -2.21 5.22 -9.48
N ASP A 292 -1.04 5.67 -9.06
CA ASP A 292 -0.88 6.94 -8.32
C ASP A 292 -1.53 8.13 -9.05
N ARG A 293 -1.45 8.18 -10.39
CA ARG A 293 -2.08 9.24 -11.21
C ARG A 293 -3.60 9.15 -11.28
N GLY A 294 -4.18 8.05 -10.83
CA GLY A 294 -5.61 7.79 -10.83
C GLY A 294 -6.29 8.05 -9.49
N MET A 295 -5.52 8.32 -8.42
CA MET A 295 -6.07 8.54 -7.07
C MET A 295 -5.70 9.93 -6.54
N TYR A 296 -6.69 10.69 -6.09
CA TYR A 296 -6.45 12.10 -5.73
C TYR A 296 -7.46 12.68 -4.72
N MET A 297 -8.23 11.83 -3.99
CA MET A 297 -9.16 12.31 -2.96
C MET A 297 -9.41 11.32 -1.82
N PHE A 298 -9.75 11.86 -0.67
CA PHE A 298 -10.52 11.21 0.39
C PHE A 298 -11.95 11.75 0.40
N SER A 299 -12.89 11.01 1.02
CA SER A 299 -14.26 11.49 1.26
C SER A 299 -14.43 12.19 2.62
N ASN A 300 -15.55 12.90 2.81
CA ASN A 300 -15.85 13.57 4.07
C ASN A 300 -16.00 12.58 5.24
N ASP A 301 -16.64 11.44 5.03
CA ASP A 301 -16.80 10.46 6.09
C ASP A 301 -15.51 9.67 6.35
N GLN A 302 -14.63 9.51 5.34
CA GLN A 302 -13.26 9.05 5.56
C GLN A 302 -12.48 10.05 6.44
N LYS A 303 -12.58 11.37 6.15
CA LYS A 303 -12.02 12.41 7.02
C LYS A 303 -12.53 12.30 8.44
N ASN A 304 -13.84 12.18 8.63
CA ASN A 304 -14.45 12.05 9.95
C ASN A 304 -13.88 10.83 10.69
N ARG A 305 -13.81 9.68 10.02
CA ARG A 305 -13.27 8.44 10.55
C ARG A 305 -11.80 8.55 10.95
N MET A 306 -10.97 9.19 10.12
CA MET A 306 -9.56 9.46 10.43
C MET A 306 -9.39 10.44 11.60
N SER A 307 -10.22 11.47 11.67
CA SER A 307 -10.06 12.55 12.65
C SER A 307 -10.43 12.13 14.08
N VAL A 308 -11.45 11.31 14.25
CA VAL A 308 -11.94 10.95 15.59
C VAL A 308 -10.96 10.14 16.43
N ILE A 309 -10.00 9.47 15.82
CA ILE A 309 -8.97 8.71 16.55
C ILE A 309 -8.02 9.61 17.37
N PHE A 310 -7.93 10.90 17.02
CA PHE A 310 -7.12 11.91 17.72
C PHE A 310 -7.87 12.60 18.86
N LEU A 311 -9.19 12.42 18.98
CA LEU A 311 -9.99 12.97 20.08
C LEU A 311 -9.60 12.32 21.41
N SER A 312 -9.88 13.02 22.53
CA SER A 312 -9.74 12.45 23.87
C SER A 312 -10.53 11.13 23.99
N GLY A 313 -9.85 10.07 24.37
CA GLY A 313 -10.36 8.70 24.40
C GLY A 313 -10.17 7.93 23.08
N GLY A 314 -9.72 8.56 22.02
CA GLY A 314 -9.35 7.91 20.77
C GLY A 314 -7.99 7.20 20.87
N SER A 315 -7.75 6.27 19.95
CA SER A 315 -6.55 5.43 19.96
C SER A 315 -5.23 6.17 19.73
N ARG A 316 -5.30 7.39 19.18
CA ARG A 316 -4.14 8.26 18.89
C ARG A 316 -4.28 9.63 19.56
N ALA A 317 -5.03 9.70 20.66
CA ALA A 317 -5.26 10.96 21.40
C ALA A 317 -3.97 11.63 21.88
N ALA A 318 -2.88 10.88 22.08
CA ALA A 318 -1.59 11.43 22.52
C ALA A 318 -0.83 12.22 21.43
N PHE A 319 -1.29 12.19 20.18
CA PHE A 319 -0.75 13.06 19.11
C PHE A 319 -1.15 14.54 19.29
N GLY A 320 -2.01 14.80 20.25
CA GLY A 320 -2.30 16.13 20.76
C GLY A 320 -3.19 16.98 19.83
N LEU A 321 -4.35 17.34 20.34
CA LEU A 321 -5.10 18.51 19.89
C LEU A 321 -5.01 19.57 20.94
#